data_68f762fc003ef2f61e2d65d11e3f97b9
#
_entry.id   68f762fc003ef2f61e2d65d11e3f97b9
#
_cell.length_a   1.000
_cell.length_b   1.000
_cell.length_c   1.000
_cell.angle_alpha   90.00
_cell.angle_beta   90.00
_cell.angle_gamma   90.00
#
_symmetry.space_group_name_H-M   'P 1'
#
loop_
_entity.id
_entity.type
_entity.pdbx_description
1 polymer ?
#
loop_
_entity_poly.entity_id
_entity_poly.type
_entity_poly.pdbx_seq_one_letter_code
_entity_poly.pdbx_strand_id
1 'polypeptide(L)'
;MKFRFIDQAKEEFPAHRLCKVLGVSQSGYFAWKDRPARHRQREDMVMLAHVRSAYALSHETYGSPRMTRELRDSGFAIGRRRTARLMRENGLYARQKRRFKRTTDSQHAFPVAPNIIDQDFAATAPDQKWGVDISYVWTREGWLYLSVVIDLFSRRVVGWAVGDRLHRELAINALRKAIVMRRPKPGLIHHSDRGSQYCSIDYQALLRSNEIVISMSGKGNCYDNAMVETFFKTLKSELIWRTVYQTRNQAEIAIARYIDGFYNPVRRHSALDYLSPAQFERLAA
;
A
#
# COMPACT_ATOMS: atom_id res chain seq x y z
N MET A 1 38.47 0.31 -15.64
CA MET A 1 38.84 -0.07 -14.26
C MET A 1 40.07 0.69 -13.78
N LYS A 2 41.20 0.74 -14.49
CA LYS A 2 42.47 1.38 -14.09
C LYS A 2 42.30 2.88 -13.70
N PHE A 3 41.67 3.71 -14.52
CA PHE A 3 41.48 5.15 -14.25
C PHE A 3 40.65 5.45 -13.00
N ARG A 4 39.61 4.63 -12.69
CA ARG A 4 38.86 4.78 -11.43
C ARG A 4 39.72 4.50 -10.21
N PHE A 5 40.57 3.49 -10.27
CA PHE A 5 41.52 3.19 -9.20
C PHE A 5 42.49 4.34 -8.97
N ILE A 6 43.06 4.92 -10.07
CA ILE A 6 43.94 6.08 -9.96
C ILE A 6 43.20 7.26 -9.30
N ASP A 7 41.96 7.50 -9.65
CA ASP A 7 41.18 8.62 -9.10
C ASP A 7 40.85 8.44 -7.62
N GLN A 8 40.69 7.20 -7.14
CA GLN A 8 40.50 6.88 -5.71
C GLN A 8 41.79 6.96 -4.92
N ALA A 9 42.91 6.47 -5.47
CA ALA A 9 44.19 6.39 -4.80
C ALA A 9 45.09 7.64 -4.91
N LYS A 10 44.63 8.68 -5.65
CA LYS A 10 45.44 9.91 -5.89
C LYS A 10 45.67 10.77 -4.66
N GLU A 11 44.84 10.58 -3.61
CA GLU A 11 45.03 11.26 -2.31
C GLU A 11 46.21 10.70 -1.52
N GLU A 12 46.51 9.40 -1.71
CA GLU A 12 47.63 8.73 -1.04
C GLU A 12 48.91 8.71 -1.90
N PHE A 13 48.75 8.63 -3.25
CA PHE A 13 49.89 8.49 -4.16
C PHE A 13 49.76 9.43 -5.35
N PRO A 14 50.84 10.08 -5.80
CA PRO A 14 50.79 10.96 -6.98
C PRO A 14 50.29 10.27 -8.24
N ALA A 15 49.32 10.88 -8.94
CA ALA A 15 48.65 10.31 -10.11
C ALA A 15 49.66 9.85 -11.21
N HIS A 16 50.76 10.56 -11.42
CA HIS A 16 51.77 10.18 -12.38
C HIS A 16 52.44 8.83 -12.08
N ARG A 17 52.73 8.54 -10.76
CA ARG A 17 53.26 7.23 -10.32
C ARG A 17 52.24 6.12 -10.53
N LEU A 18 51.00 6.33 -10.17
CA LEU A 18 49.91 5.38 -10.38
C LEU A 18 49.70 5.06 -11.87
N CYS A 19 49.76 6.07 -12.73
CA CYS A 19 49.69 5.88 -14.18
C CYS A 19 50.85 5.01 -14.70
N LYS A 20 52.07 5.27 -14.23
CA LYS A 20 53.26 4.50 -14.63
C LYS A 20 53.16 3.02 -14.19
N VAL A 21 52.77 2.78 -12.94
CA VAL A 21 52.62 1.41 -12.38
C VAL A 21 51.51 0.63 -13.11
N LEU A 22 50.40 1.29 -13.42
CA LEU A 22 49.29 0.65 -14.08
C LEU A 22 49.37 0.59 -15.61
N GLY A 23 50.44 1.11 -16.20
CA GLY A 23 50.67 1.09 -17.65
C GLY A 23 49.65 1.84 -18.44
N VAL A 24 49.29 3.06 -18.00
CA VAL A 24 48.34 3.98 -18.67
C VAL A 24 49.00 5.35 -18.84
N SER A 25 48.62 6.09 -19.89
CA SER A 25 49.12 7.44 -20.07
C SER A 25 48.49 8.42 -19.09
N GLN A 26 49.26 9.36 -18.59
CA GLN A 26 48.80 10.42 -17.74
C GLN A 26 47.79 11.33 -18.45
N SER A 27 48.05 11.67 -19.70
CA SER A 27 47.11 12.40 -20.55
C SER A 27 45.79 11.67 -20.76
N GLY A 28 45.83 10.35 -20.93
CA GLY A 28 44.64 9.51 -21.02
C GLY A 28 43.82 9.49 -19.73
N TYR A 29 44.47 9.53 -18.57
CA TYR A 29 43.80 9.65 -17.26
C TYR A 29 43.09 11.00 -17.12
N PHE A 30 43.77 12.12 -17.42
CA PHE A 30 43.15 13.45 -17.31
C PHE A 30 42.03 13.62 -18.34
N ALA A 31 42.22 13.20 -19.59
CA ALA A 31 41.17 13.21 -20.62
C ALA A 31 39.95 12.35 -20.20
N TRP A 32 40.16 11.24 -19.47
CA TRP A 32 39.07 10.46 -18.90
C TRP A 32 38.39 11.19 -17.74
N LYS A 33 39.16 11.83 -16.87
CA LYS A 33 38.67 12.56 -15.69
C LYS A 33 37.83 13.76 -16.10
N ASP A 34 38.30 14.54 -17.08
CA ASP A 34 37.66 15.76 -17.54
C ASP A 34 36.58 15.50 -18.63
N ARG A 35 36.38 14.21 -18.99
CA ARG A 35 35.39 13.85 -19.98
C ARG A 35 33.99 14.18 -19.48
N PRO A 36 33.23 15.05 -20.16
CA PRO A 36 31.85 15.36 -19.78
C PRO A 36 31.01 14.08 -19.78
N ALA A 37 30.07 14.01 -18.83
CA ALA A 37 29.13 12.89 -18.75
C ALA A 37 28.44 12.67 -20.11
N ARG A 38 28.39 11.43 -20.57
CA ARG A 38 27.71 11.08 -21.81
C ARG A 38 26.25 11.53 -21.77
N HIS A 39 25.65 11.87 -22.91
CA HIS A 39 24.25 12.31 -23.03
C HIS A 39 23.31 11.41 -22.19
N ARG A 40 23.42 10.11 -22.36
CA ARG A 40 22.64 9.12 -21.58
C ARG A 40 22.87 9.20 -20.08
N GLN A 41 24.07 9.51 -19.60
CA GLN A 41 24.36 9.66 -18.17
C GLN A 41 23.70 10.92 -17.61
N ARG A 42 23.72 12.02 -18.37
CA ARG A 42 23.02 13.26 -17.99
C ARG A 42 21.52 13.06 -17.93
N GLU A 43 20.93 12.39 -18.92
CA GLU A 43 19.52 12.00 -18.90
C GLU A 43 19.16 11.09 -17.72
N ASP A 44 20.03 10.13 -17.39
CA ASP A 44 19.83 9.24 -16.25
C ASP A 44 19.90 10.00 -14.90
N MET A 45 20.75 11.02 -14.79
CA MET A 45 20.82 11.89 -13.60
C MET A 45 19.51 12.68 -13.40
N VAL A 46 19.02 13.31 -14.47
CA VAL A 46 17.74 14.04 -14.45
C VAL A 46 16.60 13.08 -14.11
N MET A 47 16.53 11.94 -14.79
CA MET A 47 15.51 10.94 -14.55
C MET A 47 15.56 10.37 -13.12
N LEU A 48 16.75 10.19 -12.55
CA LEU A 48 16.93 9.75 -11.18
C LEU A 48 16.36 10.75 -10.17
N ALA A 49 16.48 12.05 -10.41
CA ALA A 49 15.87 13.07 -9.56
C ALA A 49 14.34 12.91 -9.52
N HIS A 50 13.70 12.70 -10.68
CA HIS A 50 12.26 12.44 -10.76
C HIS A 50 11.87 11.10 -10.10
N VAL A 51 12.68 10.03 -10.28
CA VAL A 51 12.47 8.76 -9.58
C VAL A 51 12.51 8.94 -8.06
N ARG A 52 13.48 9.70 -7.53
CA ARG A 52 13.60 9.97 -6.09
C ARG A 52 12.43 10.78 -5.56
N SER A 53 11.99 11.82 -6.29
CA SER A 53 10.82 12.61 -5.91
C SER A 53 9.55 11.73 -5.87
N ALA A 54 9.26 10.98 -6.91
CA ALA A 54 8.11 10.08 -6.97
C ALA A 54 8.20 8.96 -5.91
N TYR A 55 9.40 8.48 -5.59
CA TYR A 55 9.62 7.48 -4.54
C TYR A 55 9.30 8.05 -3.15
N ALA A 56 9.71 9.27 -2.86
CA ALA A 56 9.37 9.95 -1.61
C ALA A 56 7.86 10.23 -1.50
N LEU A 57 7.24 10.76 -2.55
CA LEU A 57 5.80 11.03 -2.60
C LEU A 57 4.94 9.76 -2.45
N SER A 58 5.45 8.61 -2.90
CA SER A 58 4.79 7.32 -2.70
C SER A 58 5.11 6.67 -1.35
N HIS A 59 5.67 7.40 -0.39
CA HIS A 59 6.09 6.89 0.92
C HIS A 59 7.04 5.67 0.81
N GLU A 60 7.91 5.66 -0.20
CA GLU A 60 8.87 4.57 -0.46
C GLU A 60 8.21 3.20 -0.69
N THR A 61 6.96 3.18 -1.15
CA THR A 61 6.17 1.95 -1.31
C THR A 61 6.17 1.40 -2.73
N TYR A 62 6.52 2.25 -3.73
CA TYR A 62 6.45 1.86 -5.13
C TYR A 62 7.70 1.09 -5.56
N GLY A 63 7.48 -0.12 -6.10
CA GLY A 63 8.47 -0.82 -6.91
C GLY A 63 8.46 -0.33 -8.36
N SER A 64 9.39 -0.83 -9.18
CA SER A 64 9.57 -0.37 -10.56
C SER A 64 8.31 -0.37 -11.44
N PRO A 65 7.31 -1.28 -11.31
CA PRO A 65 6.11 -1.20 -12.14
C PRO A 65 5.27 0.05 -11.86
N ARG A 66 4.95 0.31 -10.57
CA ARG A 66 4.20 1.51 -10.17
C ARG A 66 4.99 2.78 -10.43
N MET A 67 6.29 2.77 -10.14
CA MET A 67 7.19 3.88 -10.41
C MET A 67 7.23 4.23 -11.91
N THR A 68 7.28 3.24 -12.80
CA THR A 68 7.26 3.48 -14.25
C THR A 68 5.96 4.14 -14.69
N ARG A 69 4.82 3.68 -14.14
CA ARG A 69 3.53 4.29 -14.45
C ARG A 69 3.44 5.73 -13.95
N GLU A 70 3.89 5.98 -12.72
CA GLU A 70 3.96 7.32 -12.13
C GLU A 70 4.73 8.30 -12.99
N LEU A 71 5.93 7.92 -13.41
CA LEU A 71 6.77 8.76 -14.26
C LEU A 71 6.15 9.01 -15.63
N ARG A 72 5.50 8.00 -16.24
CA ARG A 72 4.83 8.16 -17.53
C ARG A 72 3.63 9.09 -17.46
N ASP A 73 2.83 8.97 -16.41
CA ASP A 73 1.69 9.87 -16.18
C ASP A 73 2.14 11.30 -15.86
N SER A 74 3.38 11.46 -15.37
CA SER A 74 4.06 12.76 -15.23
C SER A 74 4.74 13.26 -16.52
N GLY A 75 4.54 12.58 -17.66
CA GLY A 75 5.04 13.00 -18.98
C GLY A 75 6.44 12.47 -19.36
N PHE A 76 7.07 11.60 -18.56
CA PHE A 76 8.40 11.09 -18.84
C PHE A 76 8.38 9.82 -19.70
N ALA A 77 9.05 9.84 -20.85
CA ALA A 77 9.22 8.67 -21.72
C ALA A 77 10.26 7.70 -21.13
N ILE A 78 9.84 6.85 -20.18
CA ILE A 78 10.71 5.87 -19.53
C ILE A 78 10.13 4.46 -19.59
N GLY A 79 11.00 3.46 -19.84
CA GLY A 79 10.64 2.05 -19.82
C GLY A 79 10.93 1.40 -18.46
N ARG A 80 10.18 0.33 -18.12
CA ARG A 80 10.31 -0.40 -16.85
C ARG A 80 11.74 -0.89 -16.56
N ARG A 81 12.47 -1.35 -17.60
CA ARG A 81 13.87 -1.82 -17.44
C ARG A 81 14.80 -0.68 -16.99
N ARG A 82 14.65 0.52 -17.56
CA ARG A 82 15.45 1.71 -17.19
C ARG A 82 15.09 2.15 -15.78
N THR A 83 13.79 2.23 -15.43
CA THR A 83 13.33 2.55 -14.08
C THR A 83 13.88 1.56 -13.05
N ALA A 84 13.76 0.25 -13.31
CA ALA A 84 14.26 -0.78 -12.41
C ALA A 84 15.79 -0.70 -12.19
N ARG A 85 16.54 -0.39 -13.25
CA ARG A 85 17.99 -0.20 -13.16
C ARG A 85 18.34 1.02 -12.30
N LEU A 86 17.73 2.18 -12.58
CA LEU A 86 17.97 3.41 -11.81
C LEU A 86 17.63 3.25 -10.33
N MET A 87 16.50 2.60 -10.02
CA MET A 87 16.11 2.30 -8.64
C MET A 87 17.14 1.40 -7.96
N ARG A 88 17.51 0.28 -8.60
CA ARG A 88 18.48 -0.69 -8.03
C ARG A 88 19.86 -0.08 -7.80
N GLU A 89 20.40 0.66 -8.78
CA GLU A 89 21.72 1.30 -8.69
C GLU A 89 21.78 2.37 -7.58
N ASN A 90 20.63 2.90 -7.15
CA ASN A 90 20.52 3.93 -6.12
C ASN A 90 19.86 3.43 -4.83
N GLY A 91 19.75 2.13 -4.62
CA GLY A 91 19.22 1.56 -3.37
C GLY A 91 17.75 1.85 -3.08
N LEU A 92 16.95 2.15 -4.10
CA LEU A 92 15.53 2.45 -3.96
C LEU A 92 14.71 1.17 -4.08
N TYR A 93 14.25 0.63 -2.97
CA TYR A 93 13.50 -0.63 -2.91
C TYR A 93 12.18 -0.45 -2.19
N ALA A 94 11.10 -1.02 -2.76
CA ALA A 94 9.84 -1.17 -2.03
C ALA A 94 10.04 -2.13 -0.86
N ARG A 95 9.96 -1.62 0.37
CA ARG A 95 10.19 -2.43 1.58
C ARG A 95 8.94 -3.25 1.87
N GLN A 96 9.03 -4.58 1.73
CA GLN A 96 8.00 -5.52 2.14
C GLN A 96 8.54 -6.43 3.23
N LYS A 97 7.94 -6.42 4.43
CA LYS A 97 8.15 -7.45 5.45
C LYS A 97 7.04 -8.49 5.36
N ARG A 98 7.40 -9.76 5.24
CA ARG A 98 6.46 -10.89 5.34
C ARG A 98 6.40 -11.34 6.80
N ARG A 99 5.23 -11.24 7.43
CA ARG A 99 4.91 -11.96 8.68
C ARG A 99 3.50 -12.53 8.57
N PHE A 100 3.36 -13.79 8.95
CA PHE A 100 2.08 -14.50 8.99
C PHE A 100 1.72 -14.79 10.44
N LYS A 101 0.47 -14.51 10.85
CA LYS A 101 -0.11 -14.99 12.12
C LYS A 101 -1.62 -15.11 11.94
N ARG A 102 -2.18 -16.26 12.32
CA ARG A 102 -3.62 -16.54 12.30
C ARG A 102 -4.27 -15.97 13.57
N THR A 103 -5.40 -15.26 13.49
CA THR A 103 -5.92 -14.45 14.61
C THR A 103 -7.45 -14.45 14.76
N THR A 104 -8.22 -15.22 14.00
CA THR A 104 -9.67 -15.22 14.09
C THR A 104 -10.15 -16.33 15.02
N ASP A 105 -10.92 -15.99 16.06
CA ASP A 105 -11.70 -16.90 16.88
C ASP A 105 -13.14 -16.93 16.37
N SER A 106 -13.56 -18.08 15.81
CA SER A 106 -14.89 -18.28 15.21
C SER A 106 -15.78 -19.23 16.05
N GLN A 107 -15.40 -19.50 17.31
CA GLN A 107 -16.18 -20.38 18.19
C GLN A 107 -17.16 -19.57 19.06
N HIS A 108 -18.33 -19.26 18.53
CA HIS A 108 -19.43 -18.62 19.27
C HIS A 108 -20.79 -19.15 18.80
N ALA A 109 -21.83 -18.99 19.65
CA ALA A 109 -23.21 -19.46 19.43
C ALA A 109 -24.11 -18.43 18.70
N PHE A 110 -23.58 -17.36 18.14
CA PHE A 110 -24.37 -16.34 17.44
C PHE A 110 -24.84 -16.84 16.06
N PRO A 111 -26.00 -16.35 15.56
CA PRO A 111 -26.51 -16.71 14.25
C PRO A 111 -25.56 -16.26 13.13
N VAL A 112 -25.22 -17.17 12.23
CA VAL A 112 -24.32 -16.94 11.09
C VAL A 112 -25.15 -16.82 9.81
N ALA A 113 -24.93 -15.77 9.04
CA ALA A 113 -25.56 -15.60 7.73
C ALA A 113 -24.91 -16.51 6.66
N PRO A 114 -25.63 -16.85 5.58
CA PRO A 114 -25.08 -17.63 4.46
C PRO A 114 -23.94 -16.90 3.76
N ASN A 115 -23.04 -17.67 3.14
CA ASN A 115 -22.01 -17.11 2.26
C ASN A 115 -22.63 -16.84 0.87
N ILE A 116 -22.97 -15.58 0.60
CA ILE A 116 -23.59 -15.15 -0.67
C ILE A 116 -22.52 -14.81 -1.71
N ILE A 117 -21.33 -14.36 -1.27
CA ILE A 117 -20.24 -13.96 -2.17
C ILE A 117 -19.57 -15.17 -2.78
N ASP A 118 -19.38 -16.26 -2.01
CA ASP A 118 -18.75 -17.51 -2.43
C ASP A 118 -17.48 -17.28 -3.31
N GLN A 119 -16.57 -16.43 -2.82
CA GLN A 119 -15.33 -16.01 -3.49
C GLN A 119 -15.51 -15.18 -4.77
N ASP A 120 -16.75 -14.90 -5.20
CA ASP A 120 -17.02 -13.94 -6.28
C ASP A 120 -16.96 -12.51 -5.76
N PHE A 121 -15.77 -11.95 -5.75
CA PHE A 121 -15.53 -10.55 -5.38
C PHE A 121 -15.76 -9.57 -6.54
N ALA A 122 -16.11 -10.06 -7.73
CA ALA A 122 -16.36 -9.19 -8.87
C ALA A 122 -17.58 -8.29 -8.61
N ALA A 123 -17.42 -7.01 -8.87
CA ALA A 123 -18.48 -6.02 -8.86
C ALA A 123 -18.35 -5.17 -10.13
N THR A 124 -19.44 -4.74 -10.69
CA THR A 124 -19.47 -3.95 -11.94
C THR A 124 -19.62 -2.46 -11.68
N ALA A 125 -20.00 -2.08 -10.46
CA ALA A 125 -20.16 -0.70 -10.03
C ALA A 125 -19.81 -0.55 -8.53
N PRO A 126 -19.52 0.67 -8.07
CA PRO A 126 -19.37 0.97 -6.65
C PRO A 126 -20.62 0.58 -5.84
N ASP A 127 -20.41 0.27 -4.57
CA ASP A 127 -21.47 0.01 -3.59
C ASP A 127 -22.40 -1.19 -3.91
N GLN A 128 -21.89 -2.17 -4.68
CA GLN A 128 -22.54 -3.46 -4.85
C GLN A 128 -22.12 -4.47 -3.80
N LYS A 129 -20.84 -4.50 -3.46
CA LYS A 129 -20.27 -5.44 -2.49
C LYS A 129 -19.26 -4.71 -1.60
N TRP A 130 -19.48 -4.76 -0.29
CA TRP A 130 -18.51 -4.29 0.71
C TRP A 130 -17.91 -5.45 1.48
N GLY A 131 -16.59 -5.42 1.67
CA GLY A 131 -15.87 -6.34 2.55
C GLY A 131 -15.46 -5.62 3.82
N VAL A 132 -15.52 -6.32 4.95
CA VAL A 132 -15.15 -5.77 6.26
C VAL A 132 -14.25 -6.72 7.02
N ASP A 133 -13.37 -6.15 7.84
CA ASP A 133 -12.53 -6.92 8.76
C ASP A 133 -11.96 -5.99 9.83
N ILE A 134 -11.43 -6.59 10.92
CA ILE A 134 -10.74 -5.89 12.01
C ILE A 134 -9.31 -6.39 12.09
N SER A 135 -8.38 -5.44 12.20
CA SER A 135 -7.00 -5.75 12.49
C SER A 135 -6.49 -4.93 13.66
N TYR A 136 -5.29 -5.24 14.14
CA TYR A 136 -4.72 -4.58 15.31
C TYR A 136 -3.32 -4.05 15.03
N VAL A 137 -3.00 -2.96 15.71
CA VAL A 137 -1.75 -2.21 15.65
C VAL A 137 -1.18 -2.13 17.06
N TRP A 138 0.08 -2.51 17.22
CA TRP A 138 0.75 -2.37 18.49
C TRP A 138 1.28 -0.95 18.69
N THR A 139 1.00 -0.39 19.88
CA THR A 139 1.58 0.86 20.37
C THR A 139 2.20 0.66 21.75
N ARG A 140 2.99 1.61 22.25
CA ARG A 140 3.56 1.54 23.61
C ARG A 140 2.46 1.63 24.70
N GLU A 141 1.30 2.22 24.39
CA GLU A 141 0.10 2.23 25.25
C GLU A 141 -0.74 0.94 25.16
N GLY A 142 -0.34 -0.03 24.35
CA GLY A 142 -1.04 -1.28 24.12
C GLY A 142 -1.70 -1.35 22.73
N TRP A 143 -2.61 -2.31 22.56
CA TRP A 143 -3.27 -2.56 21.29
C TRP A 143 -4.22 -1.42 20.89
N LEU A 144 -4.18 -1.06 19.60
CA LEU A 144 -5.18 -0.29 18.90
C LEU A 144 -5.82 -1.20 17.84
N TYR A 145 -7.14 -1.29 17.86
CA TYR A 145 -7.91 -2.07 16.90
C TYR A 145 -8.42 -1.16 15.79
N LEU A 146 -8.36 -1.62 14.55
CA LEU A 146 -8.81 -0.89 13.36
C LEU A 146 -9.83 -1.74 12.63
N SER A 147 -11.08 -1.26 12.55
CA SER A 147 -12.12 -1.81 11.69
C SER A 147 -12.18 -1.02 10.38
N VAL A 148 -12.33 -1.73 9.26
CA VAL A 148 -12.46 -1.11 7.93
C VAL A 148 -13.64 -1.69 7.17
N VAL A 149 -14.25 -0.85 6.33
CA VAL A 149 -15.24 -1.21 5.31
C VAL A 149 -14.63 -0.82 3.96
N ILE A 150 -14.53 -1.78 3.04
CA ILE A 150 -13.90 -1.61 1.74
C ILE A 150 -14.90 -1.92 0.65
N ASP A 151 -15.06 -1.02 -0.29
CA ASP A 151 -15.77 -1.28 -1.54
C ASP A 151 -14.96 -2.24 -2.41
N LEU A 152 -15.55 -3.38 -2.77
CA LEU A 152 -14.82 -4.44 -3.48
C LEU A 152 -14.62 -4.14 -4.96
N PHE A 153 -15.42 -3.24 -5.55
CA PHE A 153 -15.24 -2.76 -6.92
C PHE A 153 -13.98 -1.91 -7.06
N SER A 154 -13.88 -0.88 -6.23
CA SER A 154 -12.82 0.14 -6.33
C SER A 154 -11.66 -0.10 -5.38
N ARG A 155 -11.80 -1.01 -4.42
CA ARG A 155 -10.86 -1.21 -3.30
C ARG A 155 -10.73 -0.01 -2.38
N ARG A 156 -11.65 0.94 -2.47
CA ARG A 156 -11.69 2.13 -1.64
C ARG A 156 -12.13 1.79 -0.22
N VAL A 157 -11.40 2.29 0.77
CA VAL A 157 -11.87 2.27 2.15
C VAL A 157 -12.97 3.33 2.27
N VAL A 158 -14.21 2.87 2.46
CA VAL A 158 -15.40 3.73 2.52
C VAL A 158 -15.84 4.03 3.95
N GLY A 159 -15.31 3.28 4.92
CA GLY A 159 -15.50 3.56 6.33
C GLY A 159 -14.41 2.90 7.17
N TRP A 160 -13.97 3.57 8.23
CA TRP A 160 -13.03 3.01 9.17
C TRP A 160 -13.19 3.64 10.57
N ALA A 161 -12.84 2.86 11.59
CA ALA A 161 -12.82 3.31 12.97
C ALA A 161 -11.69 2.64 13.74
N VAL A 162 -11.20 3.30 14.79
CA VAL A 162 -10.22 2.75 15.72
C VAL A 162 -10.77 2.71 17.13
N GLY A 163 -10.24 1.83 17.96
CA GLY A 163 -10.60 1.71 19.37
C GLY A 163 -9.53 0.96 20.17
N ASP A 164 -9.56 1.10 21.47
CA ASP A 164 -8.64 0.45 22.41
C ASP A 164 -9.06 -0.99 22.77
N ARG A 165 -10.28 -1.38 22.37
CA ARG A 165 -10.87 -2.69 22.64
C ARG A 165 -11.55 -3.26 21.40
N LEU A 166 -11.58 -4.61 21.34
CA LEU A 166 -12.24 -5.35 20.26
C LEU A 166 -13.74 -5.53 20.57
N HIS A 167 -14.48 -4.43 20.66
CA HIS A 167 -15.93 -4.42 20.88
C HIS A 167 -16.70 -4.29 19.56
N ARG A 168 -18.00 -4.68 19.58
CA ARG A 168 -18.91 -4.53 18.44
C ARG A 168 -19.06 -3.07 17.99
N GLU A 169 -19.00 -2.11 18.91
CA GLU A 169 -19.10 -0.68 18.64
C GLU A 169 -18.03 -0.19 17.66
N LEU A 170 -16.85 -0.82 17.69
CA LEU A 170 -15.78 -0.52 16.73
C LEU A 170 -16.24 -0.80 15.29
N ALA A 171 -16.82 -1.99 15.05
CA ALA A 171 -17.33 -2.37 13.74
C ALA A 171 -18.55 -1.52 13.34
N ILE A 172 -19.47 -1.26 14.29
CA ILE A 172 -20.65 -0.39 14.09
C ILE A 172 -20.22 1.01 13.67
N ASN A 173 -19.22 1.60 14.31
CA ASN A 173 -18.74 2.94 14.00
C ASN A 173 -18.11 3.01 12.60
N ALA A 174 -17.34 1.99 12.18
CA ALA A 174 -16.81 1.91 10.83
C ALA A 174 -17.94 1.81 9.79
N LEU A 175 -18.94 0.96 10.04
CA LEU A 175 -20.09 0.76 9.17
C LEU A 175 -20.95 2.03 9.07
N ARG A 176 -21.25 2.70 10.18
CA ARG A 176 -22.00 3.98 10.17
C ARG A 176 -21.32 5.04 9.31
N LYS A 177 -20.00 5.18 9.44
CA LYS A 177 -19.22 6.11 8.58
C LYS A 177 -19.35 5.74 7.11
N ALA A 178 -19.26 4.45 6.77
CA ALA A 178 -19.44 3.98 5.39
C ALA A 178 -20.84 4.30 4.85
N ILE A 179 -21.89 4.01 5.61
CA ILE A 179 -23.28 4.28 5.23
C ILE A 179 -23.52 5.78 5.02
N VAL A 180 -23.05 6.63 5.94
CA VAL A 180 -23.19 8.09 5.83
C VAL A 180 -22.44 8.64 4.61
N MET A 181 -21.23 8.15 4.36
CA MET A 181 -20.39 8.58 3.24
C MET A 181 -20.97 8.16 1.88
N ARG A 182 -21.48 6.93 1.79
CA ARG A 182 -21.83 6.31 0.51
C ARG A 182 -23.31 6.32 0.21
N ARG A 183 -24.17 6.33 1.23
CA ARG A 183 -25.63 6.23 1.10
C ARG A 183 -26.03 5.11 0.13
N PRO A 184 -25.62 3.86 0.42
CA PRO A 184 -25.76 2.77 -0.53
C PRO A 184 -27.24 2.52 -0.86
N LYS A 185 -27.49 2.06 -2.08
CA LYS A 185 -28.83 1.63 -2.47
C LYS A 185 -29.18 0.30 -1.81
N PRO A 186 -30.47 -0.01 -1.62
CA PRO A 186 -30.93 -1.32 -1.19
C PRO A 186 -30.30 -2.45 -2.01
N GLY A 187 -29.96 -3.57 -1.33
CA GLY A 187 -29.38 -4.74 -1.98
C GLY A 187 -27.86 -4.77 -2.03
N LEU A 188 -27.13 -3.76 -1.50
CA LEU A 188 -25.70 -3.86 -1.26
C LEU A 188 -25.39 -5.14 -0.46
N ILE A 189 -24.42 -5.93 -0.88
CA ILE A 189 -23.95 -7.12 -0.16
C ILE A 189 -22.81 -6.70 0.78
N HIS A 190 -22.99 -6.91 2.08
CA HIS A 190 -21.99 -6.70 3.09
C HIS A 190 -21.39 -8.05 3.51
N HIS A 191 -20.10 -8.25 3.29
CA HIS A 191 -19.40 -9.50 3.58
C HIS A 191 -18.39 -9.34 4.72
N SER A 192 -18.46 -10.26 5.70
CA SER A 192 -17.55 -10.33 6.85
C SER A 192 -17.06 -11.75 7.10
N ASP A 193 -16.07 -11.90 7.96
CA ASP A 193 -15.83 -13.17 8.63
C ASP A 193 -16.93 -13.44 9.68
N ARG A 194 -16.80 -14.58 10.40
CA ARG A 194 -17.73 -14.96 11.47
C ARG A 194 -17.32 -14.40 12.83
N GLY A 195 -16.65 -13.26 12.89
CA GLY A 195 -16.29 -12.63 14.16
C GLY A 195 -17.54 -12.24 14.96
N SER A 196 -17.49 -12.39 16.30
CA SER A 196 -18.62 -12.09 17.19
C SER A 196 -19.14 -10.66 17.05
N GLN A 197 -18.30 -9.72 16.63
CA GLN A 197 -18.66 -8.33 16.37
C GLN A 197 -19.70 -8.22 15.24
N TYR A 198 -19.50 -8.96 14.14
CA TYR A 198 -20.37 -8.97 12.97
C TYR A 198 -21.65 -9.80 13.17
N CYS A 199 -21.57 -10.81 14.05
CA CYS A 199 -22.71 -11.64 14.41
C CYS A 199 -23.61 -10.99 15.48
N SER A 200 -23.22 -9.84 16.06
CA SER A 200 -24.00 -9.15 17.10
C SER A 200 -25.34 -8.62 16.55
N ILE A 201 -26.38 -8.66 17.39
CA ILE A 201 -27.74 -8.23 17.04
C ILE A 201 -27.74 -6.77 16.56
N ASP A 202 -27.03 -5.87 17.25
CA ASP A 202 -26.99 -4.44 16.93
C ASP A 202 -26.33 -4.18 15.58
N TYR A 203 -25.24 -4.92 15.26
CA TYR A 203 -24.57 -4.80 13.98
C TYR A 203 -25.46 -5.25 12.83
N GLN A 204 -26.11 -6.41 12.98
CA GLN A 204 -27.03 -6.94 11.97
C GLN A 204 -28.30 -6.10 11.84
N ALA A 205 -28.80 -5.52 12.96
CA ALA A 205 -29.93 -4.58 12.93
C ALA A 205 -29.61 -3.33 12.11
N LEU A 206 -28.37 -2.79 12.27
CA LEU A 206 -27.92 -1.63 11.47
C LEU A 206 -27.84 -1.97 9.96
N LEU A 207 -27.41 -3.17 9.60
CA LEU A 207 -27.39 -3.61 8.19
C LEU A 207 -28.82 -3.73 7.63
N ARG A 208 -29.71 -4.40 8.36
CA ARG A 208 -31.11 -4.61 7.95
C ARG A 208 -31.89 -3.29 7.83
N SER A 209 -31.68 -2.34 8.76
CA SER A 209 -32.35 -1.02 8.71
C SER A 209 -31.90 -0.16 7.52
N ASN A 210 -30.79 -0.51 6.87
CA ASN A 210 -30.32 0.12 5.64
C ASN A 210 -30.49 -0.78 4.40
N GLU A 211 -31.30 -1.85 4.51
CA GLU A 211 -31.60 -2.79 3.42
C GLU A 211 -30.33 -3.41 2.79
N ILE A 212 -29.30 -3.62 3.64
CA ILE A 212 -28.02 -4.22 3.25
C ILE A 212 -28.10 -5.72 3.48
N VAL A 213 -27.74 -6.49 2.46
CA VAL A 213 -27.74 -7.96 2.47
C VAL A 213 -26.51 -8.47 3.23
N ILE A 214 -26.72 -9.34 4.20
CA ILE A 214 -25.65 -9.88 5.06
C ILE A 214 -25.09 -11.15 4.45
N SER A 215 -23.77 -11.20 4.25
CA SER A 215 -23.01 -12.37 3.81
C SER A 215 -21.86 -12.63 4.78
N MET A 216 -21.62 -13.91 5.11
CA MET A 216 -20.52 -14.29 6.01
C MET A 216 -19.70 -15.44 5.41
N SER A 217 -18.38 -15.39 5.60
CA SER A 217 -17.43 -16.41 5.14
C SER A 217 -17.80 -17.82 5.62
N GLY A 218 -17.43 -18.85 4.85
CA GLY A 218 -17.50 -20.24 5.27
C GLY A 218 -16.62 -20.53 6.51
N LYS A 219 -16.97 -21.53 7.32
CA LYS A 219 -16.19 -21.90 8.51
C LYS A 219 -14.77 -22.32 8.10
N GLY A 220 -13.75 -21.60 8.57
CA GLY A 220 -12.34 -21.90 8.30
C GLY A 220 -11.86 -21.55 6.89
N ASN A 221 -12.67 -20.90 6.07
CA ASN A 221 -12.28 -20.49 4.73
C ASN A 221 -11.69 -19.06 4.74
N CYS A 222 -10.35 -18.98 4.72
CA CYS A 222 -9.64 -17.70 4.70
C CYS A 222 -9.70 -16.99 3.34
N TYR A 223 -10.12 -17.67 2.27
CA TYR A 223 -10.18 -17.08 0.94
C TYR A 223 -11.39 -16.16 0.77
N ASP A 224 -12.44 -16.34 1.57
CA ASP A 224 -13.68 -15.57 1.47
C ASP A 224 -13.52 -14.10 1.85
N ASN A 225 -12.43 -13.71 2.57
CA ASN A 225 -12.13 -12.32 2.93
C ASN A 225 -10.78 -11.81 2.38
N ALA A 226 -10.26 -12.48 1.34
CA ALA A 226 -8.92 -12.25 0.80
C ALA A 226 -8.66 -10.79 0.35
N MET A 227 -9.71 -10.08 -0.08
CA MET A 227 -9.63 -8.68 -0.53
C MET A 227 -9.29 -7.73 0.62
N VAL A 228 -10.00 -7.86 1.74
CA VAL A 228 -9.78 -7.04 2.93
C VAL A 228 -8.46 -7.41 3.61
N GLU A 229 -8.12 -8.71 3.64
CA GLU A 229 -6.80 -9.15 4.11
C GLU A 229 -5.65 -8.53 3.29
N THR A 230 -5.83 -8.39 1.99
CA THR A 230 -4.83 -7.75 1.10
C THR A 230 -4.65 -6.28 1.45
N PHE A 231 -5.73 -5.57 1.80
CA PHE A 231 -5.62 -4.20 2.32
C PHE A 231 -4.80 -4.17 3.61
N PHE A 232 -5.11 -5.01 4.60
CA PHE A 232 -4.35 -5.02 5.86
C PHE A 232 -2.89 -5.42 5.68
N LYS A 233 -2.59 -6.38 4.79
CA LYS A 233 -1.19 -6.71 4.42
C LYS A 233 -0.48 -5.47 3.84
N THR A 234 -1.16 -4.71 3.02
CA THR A 234 -0.64 -3.47 2.42
C THR A 234 -0.41 -2.40 3.49
N LEU A 235 -1.43 -2.07 4.30
CA LEU A 235 -1.34 -1.09 5.38
C LEU A 235 -0.20 -1.45 6.36
N LYS A 236 -0.12 -2.71 6.78
CA LYS A 236 0.93 -3.17 7.70
C LYS A 236 2.33 -3.05 7.10
N SER A 237 2.52 -3.42 5.85
CA SER A 237 3.83 -3.37 5.19
C SER A 237 4.27 -1.94 4.83
N GLU A 238 3.33 -1.09 4.46
CA GLU A 238 3.63 0.26 3.97
C GLU A 238 3.65 1.30 5.10
N LEU A 239 2.97 1.05 6.22
CA LEU A 239 2.88 1.99 7.34
C LEU A 239 3.28 1.35 8.68
N ILE A 240 2.49 0.36 9.15
CA ILE A 240 2.51 -0.06 10.56
C ILE A 240 3.86 -0.65 10.97
N TRP A 241 4.44 -1.53 10.15
CA TRP A 241 5.72 -2.19 10.50
C TRP A 241 6.96 -1.31 10.31
N ARG A 242 6.79 -0.08 9.86
CA ARG A 242 7.87 0.88 9.63
C ARG A 242 8.09 1.82 10.81
N THR A 243 7.10 1.95 11.69
CA THR A 243 7.07 2.93 12.77
C THR A 243 6.73 2.26 14.10
N VAL A 244 7.39 2.66 15.16
CA VAL A 244 7.01 2.32 16.53
C VAL A 244 6.18 3.48 17.08
N TYR A 245 4.89 3.25 17.27
CA TYR A 245 3.99 4.27 17.80
C TYR A 245 4.09 4.35 19.31
N GLN A 246 4.25 5.54 19.85
CA GLN A 246 4.28 5.75 21.31
C GLN A 246 2.86 5.70 21.89
N THR A 247 1.89 6.37 21.23
CA THR A 247 0.51 6.45 21.69
C THR A 247 -0.46 5.90 20.63
N ARG A 248 -1.67 5.52 21.09
CA ARG A 248 -2.76 5.12 20.19
C ARG A 248 -3.17 6.26 19.28
N ASN A 249 -3.21 7.49 19.80
CA ASN A 249 -3.52 8.69 19.02
C ASN A 249 -2.50 8.92 17.88
N GLN A 250 -1.22 8.71 18.15
CA GLN A 250 -0.18 8.80 17.10
C GLN A 250 -0.43 7.79 15.97
N ALA A 251 -0.79 6.54 16.32
CA ALA A 251 -1.11 5.51 15.34
C ALA A 251 -2.40 5.85 14.57
N GLU A 252 -3.44 6.36 15.23
CA GLU A 252 -4.70 6.80 14.61
C GLU A 252 -4.45 7.89 13.57
N ILE A 253 -3.72 8.95 13.92
CA ILE A 253 -3.37 10.04 13.00
C ILE A 253 -2.59 9.51 11.78
N ALA A 254 -1.65 8.59 11.99
CA ALA A 254 -0.88 7.99 10.90
C ALA A 254 -1.77 7.14 9.97
N ILE A 255 -2.71 6.37 10.53
CA ILE A 255 -3.70 5.57 9.79
C ILE A 255 -4.63 6.48 8.99
N ALA A 256 -5.15 7.56 9.59
CA ALA A 256 -5.99 8.55 8.92
C ALA A 256 -5.27 9.15 7.70
N ARG A 257 -4.05 9.65 7.89
CA ARG A 257 -3.23 10.21 6.80
C ARG A 257 -2.96 9.18 5.70
N TYR A 258 -2.74 7.92 6.09
CA TYR A 258 -2.50 6.85 5.12
C TYR A 258 -3.76 6.52 4.34
N ILE A 259 -4.91 6.30 4.97
CA ILE A 259 -6.16 5.90 4.31
C ILE A 259 -6.70 7.07 3.48
N ASP A 260 -6.91 8.21 4.09
CA ASP A 260 -7.64 9.34 3.50
C ASP A 260 -6.73 10.22 2.63
N GLY A 261 -5.45 10.37 3.01
CA GLY A 261 -4.49 11.20 2.30
C GLY A 261 -3.67 10.47 1.22
N PHE A 262 -3.52 9.16 1.30
CA PHE A 262 -2.67 8.42 0.37
C PHE A 262 -3.35 7.21 -0.27
N TYR A 263 -3.86 6.24 0.51
CA TYR A 263 -4.38 4.99 -0.02
C TYR A 263 -5.55 5.21 -0.98
N ASN A 264 -6.56 5.93 -0.55
CA ASN A 264 -7.74 6.20 -1.36
C ASN A 264 -7.47 7.15 -2.55
N PRO A 265 -6.84 8.33 -2.37
CA PRO A 265 -6.72 9.31 -3.47
C PRO A 265 -5.52 9.08 -4.38
N VAL A 266 -4.43 8.49 -3.90
CA VAL A 266 -3.12 8.53 -4.59
C VAL A 266 -2.55 7.15 -4.90
N ARG A 267 -2.69 6.19 -3.95
CA ARG A 267 -1.99 4.91 -4.05
C ARG A 267 -2.43 4.09 -5.27
N ARG A 268 -1.50 3.78 -6.15
CA ARG A 268 -1.75 3.00 -7.37
C ARG A 268 -1.96 1.51 -7.07
N HIS A 269 -2.99 0.93 -7.67
CA HIS A 269 -3.33 -0.49 -7.57
C HIS A 269 -3.19 -1.19 -8.92
N SER A 270 -2.40 -2.26 -8.98
CA SER A 270 -2.22 -3.03 -10.22
C SER A 270 -3.51 -3.68 -10.72
N ALA A 271 -4.41 -4.04 -9.81
CA ALA A 271 -5.72 -4.60 -10.14
C ALA A 271 -6.74 -3.56 -10.63
N LEU A 272 -6.42 -2.27 -10.56
CA LEU A 272 -7.21 -1.14 -11.05
C LEU A 272 -6.47 -0.41 -12.18
N ASP A 273 -5.75 -1.13 -13.01
CA ASP A 273 -4.90 -0.57 -14.07
C ASP A 273 -3.98 0.56 -13.58
N TYR A 274 -3.40 0.40 -12.40
CA TYR A 274 -2.54 1.39 -11.74
C TYR A 274 -3.22 2.73 -11.41
N LEU A 275 -4.55 2.78 -11.39
CA LEU A 275 -5.29 3.90 -10.83
C LEU A 275 -5.36 3.80 -9.31
N SER A 276 -5.59 4.93 -8.64
CA SER A 276 -5.98 4.91 -7.23
C SER A 276 -7.46 4.53 -7.09
N PRO A 277 -7.91 4.05 -5.92
CA PRO A 277 -9.33 3.76 -5.68
C PRO A 277 -10.27 4.89 -6.08
N ALA A 278 -9.95 6.12 -5.68
CA ALA A 278 -10.76 7.30 -6.00
C ALA A 278 -10.72 7.68 -7.48
N GLN A 279 -9.58 7.48 -8.17
CA GLN A 279 -9.50 7.70 -9.61
C GLN A 279 -10.31 6.67 -10.38
N PHE A 280 -10.24 5.40 -9.95
CA PHE A 280 -10.97 4.31 -10.58
C PHE A 280 -12.49 4.52 -10.50
N GLU A 281 -13.03 4.91 -9.33
CA GLU A 281 -14.46 5.23 -9.17
C GLU A 281 -14.90 6.39 -10.08
N ARG A 282 -14.07 7.44 -10.18
CA ARG A 282 -14.42 8.60 -11.06
C ARG A 282 -14.49 8.26 -12.54
N LEU A 283 -13.78 7.24 -13.00
CA LEU A 283 -13.84 6.80 -14.39
C LEU A 283 -15.00 5.84 -14.65
N ALA A 284 -15.58 5.26 -13.60
CA ALA A 284 -16.69 4.33 -13.68
C ALA A 284 -18.07 5.02 -13.44
N ALA A 285 -18.06 6.27 -12.99
CA ALA A 285 -19.24 7.11 -12.77
C ALA A 285 -19.64 7.86 -14.04
#